data_bcdaaea8f1993cf589b1099891823f81
#
_entry.id   bcdaaea8f1993cf589b1099891823f81
#
_cell.length_a   1.000
_cell.length_b   1.000
_cell.length_c   1.000
_cell.angle_alpha   90.00
_cell.angle_beta   90.00
_cell.angle_gamma   90.00
#
_symmetry.space_group_name_H-M   'P 1'
#
loop_
_entity.id
_entity.type
_entity.pdbx_description
1 polymer ?
#
loop_
_entity_poly.entity_id
_entity_poly.type
_entity_poly.pdbx_seq_one_letter_code
_entity_poly.pdbx_strand_id
1 'polypeptide(L)'
;MKKSLVIAWKDFTIRMRDRRGFIMMILMPVILTAILGAALGSVIDGGNELDHITIGYVQSDQSDAAVTFKKQVLQKIDMVKVKNADNLQELIKLLEDKKIDVGLVIPENWGDTKQLPSIYANAEQELKASVVESITVSYADQYSTVQHAASSSMAYIAQSEAMKEGKIDSDSFSVSLAKDLQKAAAAKLSVTEQSAGKHSATSFQYYAAAMLCMFMLFNITIGAKSLLQEKDTETFSRMLVTPTAKYSILFGKFLGTYLFAIIQFFIFMAVTALVFDVDWGDNFVLAAILGLSYGAAVSGISVMLASFITDMKTADIAGGFGIQLLAICGGSMLPLYQFPAFLQTISNAVPNKWALEGFISMMEGGGWADLRLPVLLFAVVCVCSLAIGLKRLHTR
;
A
#
# COMPACT_ATOMS: atom_id res chain seq x y z
N MET A 1 -5.28 42.43 -2.99
CA MET A 1 -4.12 41.54 -2.85
C MET A 1 -3.17 41.92 -1.71
N LYS A 2 -2.63 43.16 -1.64
CA LYS A 2 -1.70 43.52 -0.53
C LYS A 2 -2.25 43.27 0.88
N LYS A 3 -3.54 43.58 1.13
CA LYS A 3 -4.19 43.34 2.45
C LYS A 3 -4.31 41.88 2.82
N SER A 4 -4.60 40.98 1.87
CA SER A 4 -4.65 39.53 2.10
C SER A 4 -3.27 38.95 2.49
N LEU A 5 -2.21 39.46 1.85
CA LEU A 5 -0.84 39.04 2.18
C LEU A 5 -0.43 39.47 3.59
N VAL A 6 -0.84 40.67 4.03
CA VAL A 6 -0.57 41.13 5.40
C VAL A 6 -1.28 40.25 6.43
N ILE A 7 -2.53 39.89 6.17
CA ILE A 7 -3.28 38.98 7.06
C ILE A 7 -2.63 37.61 7.08
N ALA A 8 -2.26 37.08 5.92
CA ALA A 8 -1.58 35.78 5.80
C ALA A 8 -0.25 35.76 6.57
N TRP A 9 0.55 36.79 6.40
CA TRP A 9 1.82 36.91 7.10
C TRP A 9 1.68 37.05 8.62
N LYS A 10 0.67 37.79 9.08
CA LYS A 10 0.33 37.91 10.50
C LYS A 10 -0.02 36.52 11.07
N ASP A 11 -0.95 35.81 10.45
CA ASP A 11 -1.40 34.48 10.92
C ASP A 11 -0.26 33.46 10.90
N PHE A 12 0.51 33.46 9.84
CA PHE A 12 1.71 32.63 9.74
C PHE A 12 2.70 32.93 10.86
N THR A 13 2.99 34.20 11.11
CA THR A 13 3.94 34.62 12.14
C THR A 13 3.45 34.23 13.55
N ILE A 14 2.15 34.38 13.82
CA ILE A 14 1.57 33.97 15.11
C ILE A 14 1.79 32.49 15.34
N ARG A 15 1.52 31.65 14.35
CA ARG A 15 1.70 30.18 14.45
C ARG A 15 3.18 29.79 14.59
N MET A 16 4.07 30.43 13.86
CA MET A 16 5.52 30.16 13.98
C MET A 16 6.10 30.61 15.33
N ARG A 17 5.51 31.61 15.96
CA ARG A 17 5.91 32.07 17.30
C ARG A 17 5.41 31.18 18.43
N ASP A 18 4.35 30.40 18.20
CA ASP A 18 3.92 29.32 19.11
C ASP A 18 4.87 28.12 18.97
N ARG A 19 6.04 28.24 19.60
CA ARG A 19 7.08 27.21 19.54
C ARG A 19 6.59 25.85 20.02
N ARG A 20 5.73 25.81 21.05
CA ARG A 20 5.21 24.55 21.61
C ARG A 20 4.28 23.85 20.61
N GLY A 21 3.30 24.58 20.08
CA GLY A 21 2.39 24.06 19.06
C GLY A 21 3.13 23.62 17.79
N PHE A 22 4.09 24.41 17.33
CA PHE A 22 4.89 24.10 16.15
C PHE A 22 5.74 22.83 16.32
N ILE A 23 6.48 22.73 17.45
CA ILE A 23 7.29 21.54 17.75
C ILE A 23 6.43 20.31 17.87
N MET A 24 5.30 20.38 18.59
CA MET A 24 4.39 19.23 18.71
C MET A 24 3.81 18.81 17.37
N MET A 25 3.54 19.72 16.46
CA MET A 25 2.97 19.45 15.15
C MET A 25 3.94 18.76 14.18
N ILE A 26 5.25 18.83 14.46
CA ILE A 26 6.29 18.12 13.72
C ILE A 26 6.77 16.89 14.48
N LEU A 27 6.99 17.00 15.78
CA LEU A 27 7.56 15.92 16.59
C LEU A 27 6.59 14.74 16.77
N MET A 28 5.31 15.04 17.04
CA MET A 28 4.32 13.97 17.26
C MET A 28 4.16 13.04 16.04
N PRO A 29 3.98 13.55 14.79
CA PRO A 29 3.92 12.65 13.65
C PRO A 29 5.21 11.86 13.43
N VAL A 30 6.38 12.43 13.73
CA VAL A 30 7.67 11.72 13.64
C VAL A 30 7.74 10.59 14.67
N ILE A 31 7.35 10.85 15.92
CA ILE A 31 7.29 9.81 16.96
C ILE A 31 6.28 8.71 16.59
N LEU A 32 5.10 9.09 16.09
CA LEU A 32 4.10 8.12 15.68
C LEU A 32 4.57 7.29 14.48
N THR A 33 5.26 7.90 13.52
CA THR A 33 5.91 7.17 12.42
C THR A 33 6.90 6.14 12.95
N ALA A 34 7.74 6.51 13.93
CA ALA A 34 8.68 5.58 14.55
C ALA A 34 7.97 4.41 15.24
N ILE A 35 6.96 4.71 16.06
CA ILE A 35 6.23 3.69 16.84
C ILE A 35 5.44 2.76 15.90
N LEU A 36 4.65 3.32 14.98
CA LEU A 36 3.80 2.53 14.09
C LEU A 36 4.62 1.81 13.03
N GLY A 37 5.65 2.46 12.46
CA GLY A 37 6.56 1.85 11.50
C GLY A 37 7.29 0.63 12.10
N ALA A 38 7.76 0.75 13.33
CA ALA A 38 8.42 -0.37 14.01
C ALA A 38 7.43 -1.44 14.51
N ALA A 39 6.27 -1.05 15.07
CA ALA A 39 5.30 -1.98 15.64
C ALA A 39 4.54 -2.79 14.58
N LEU A 40 4.28 -2.19 13.42
CA LEU A 40 3.50 -2.79 12.34
C LEU A 40 4.36 -3.15 11.12
N GLY A 41 5.68 -3.08 11.26
CA GLY A 41 6.63 -3.48 10.25
C GLY A 41 6.39 -4.91 9.77
N SER A 42 6.23 -5.85 10.69
CA SER A 42 5.93 -7.25 10.35
C SER A 42 4.60 -7.45 9.59
N VAL A 43 3.65 -6.52 9.74
CA VAL A 43 2.35 -6.60 9.06
C VAL A 43 2.40 -6.03 7.64
N ILE A 44 3.20 -4.98 7.43
CA ILE A 44 3.29 -4.27 6.15
C ILE A 44 4.50 -4.77 5.34
N ASP A 45 5.65 -4.94 5.99
CA ASP A 45 6.88 -5.43 5.37
C ASP A 45 6.88 -6.96 5.24
N GLY A 46 5.94 -7.65 5.90
CA GLY A 46 5.75 -9.10 5.78
C GLY A 46 5.49 -9.61 4.36
N GLY A 47 5.29 -8.69 3.39
CA GLY A 47 5.44 -8.97 1.97
C GLY A 47 6.89 -9.28 1.55
N ASN A 48 7.89 -8.87 2.32
CA ASN A 48 9.31 -9.25 2.14
C ASN A 48 9.67 -10.56 2.85
N GLU A 49 8.75 -11.17 3.62
CA GLU A 49 8.93 -12.52 4.18
C GLU A 49 8.95 -13.64 3.11
N LEU A 50 8.78 -13.30 1.84
CA LEU A 50 9.07 -14.22 0.73
C LEU A 50 10.57 -14.45 0.52
N ASP A 51 11.46 -13.77 1.25
CA ASP A 51 12.90 -13.92 1.11
C ASP A 51 13.37 -15.38 1.30
N HIS A 52 12.71 -16.13 2.18
CA HIS A 52 12.90 -17.58 2.26
C HIS A 52 11.62 -18.27 2.76
N ILE A 53 11.12 -19.21 1.97
CA ILE A 53 10.03 -20.10 2.36
C ILE A 53 10.62 -21.44 2.77
N THR A 54 10.52 -21.80 4.04
CA THR A 54 10.92 -23.12 4.51
C THR A 54 9.77 -24.09 4.39
N ILE A 55 9.83 -25.00 3.42
CA ILE A 55 8.79 -25.98 3.16
C ILE A 55 9.14 -27.27 3.89
N GLY A 56 8.27 -27.70 4.81
CA GLY A 56 8.26 -29.05 5.34
C GLY A 56 7.69 -30.02 4.31
N TYR A 57 8.44 -31.01 3.89
CA TYR A 57 8.04 -31.91 2.81
C TYR A 57 7.87 -33.33 3.33
N VAL A 58 6.65 -33.85 3.23
CA VAL A 58 6.35 -35.27 3.49
C VAL A 58 6.08 -35.94 2.14
N GLN A 59 6.88 -36.94 1.84
CA GLN A 59 6.79 -37.71 0.61
C GLN A 59 6.25 -39.09 0.91
N SER A 60 4.97 -39.32 0.61
CA SER A 60 4.37 -40.70 0.65
C SER A 60 4.54 -41.43 -0.66
N ASP A 61 4.97 -40.77 -1.73
CA ASP A 61 5.05 -41.26 -3.08
C ASP A 61 6.47 -41.21 -3.66
N GLN A 62 6.89 -42.27 -4.37
CA GLN A 62 8.14 -42.34 -5.12
C GLN A 62 7.94 -42.18 -6.63
N SER A 63 6.77 -41.69 -7.07
CA SER A 63 6.51 -41.42 -8.49
C SER A 63 7.51 -40.47 -9.11
N ASP A 64 7.75 -40.62 -10.41
CA ASP A 64 8.62 -39.70 -11.17
C ASP A 64 8.15 -38.26 -11.07
N ALA A 65 6.85 -38.02 -10.94
CA ALA A 65 6.28 -36.70 -10.74
C ALA A 65 6.76 -36.05 -9.42
N ALA A 66 6.65 -36.78 -8.30
CA ALA A 66 7.02 -36.30 -6.98
C ALA A 66 8.53 -36.04 -6.87
N VAL A 67 9.34 -36.97 -7.41
CA VAL A 67 10.81 -36.84 -7.40
C VAL A 67 11.27 -35.66 -8.26
N THR A 68 10.67 -35.50 -9.45
CA THR A 68 10.98 -34.41 -10.37
C THR A 68 10.56 -33.05 -9.80
N PHE A 69 9.37 -32.95 -9.21
CA PHE A 69 8.89 -31.75 -8.55
C PHE A 69 9.86 -31.27 -7.45
N LYS A 70 10.26 -32.17 -6.56
CA LYS A 70 11.18 -31.84 -5.48
C LYS A 70 12.53 -31.36 -6.01
N LYS A 71 13.15 -32.11 -6.96
CA LYS A 71 14.52 -31.83 -7.44
C LYS A 71 14.57 -30.69 -8.46
N GLN A 72 13.60 -30.59 -9.35
CA GLN A 72 13.64 -29.66 -10.47
C GLN A 72 12.85 -28.37 -10.24
N VAL A 73 11.89 -28.36 -9.30
CA VAL A 73 11.09 -27.20 -8.97
C VAL A 73 11.50 -26.66 -7.60
N LEU A 74 11.20 -27.38 -6.54
CA LEU A 74 11.39 -26.84 -5.18
C LEU A 74 12.85 -26.54 -4.84
N GLN A 75 13.81 -27.39 -5.25
CA GLN A 75 15.24 -27.19 -4.94
C GLN A 75 15.95 -26.20 -5.88
N LYS A 76 15.33 -25.80 -6.99
CA LYS A 76 15.89 -24.80 -7.91
C LYS A 76 15.43 -23.38 -7.65
N ILE A 77 14.41 -23.17 -6.82
CA ILE A 77 13.94 -21.86 -6.44
C ILE A 77 14.79 -21.39 -5.25
N ASP A 78 15.64 -20.40 -5.46
CA ASP A 78 16.57 -19.88 -4.44
C ASP A 78 15.87 -19.42 -3.15
N MET A 79 14.60 -19.01 -3.25
CA MET A 79 13.77 -18.60 -2.11
C MET A 79 13.20 -19.77 -1.30
N VAL A 80 13.32 -21.02 -1.77
CA VAL A 80 12.69 -22.19 -1.14
C VAL A 80 13.74 -23.07 -0.47
N LYS A 81 13.60 -23.28 0.85
CA LYS A 81 14.36 -24.28 1.60
C LYS A 81 13.47 -25.48 1.91
N VAL A 82 13.84 -26.65 1.45
CA VAL A 82 13.08 -27.89 1.68
C VAL A 82 13.64 -28.64 2.87
N LYS A 83 12.79 -28.87 3.88
CA LYS A 83 13.08 -29.68 5.05
C LYS A 83 12.20 -30.93 5.02
N ASN A 84 12.83 -32.12 5.02
CA ASN A 84 12.05 -33.37 5.02
C ASN A 84 11.46 -33.62 6.40
N ALA A 85 10.23 -34.15 6.42
CA ALA A 85 9.59 -34.70 7.60
C ALA A 85 9.17 -36.15 7.28
N ASP A 86 9.33 -37.06 8.24
CA ASP A 86 9.07 -38.48 8.04
C ASP A 86 7.57 -38.80 8.01
N ASN A 87 6.76 -37.97 8.67
CA ASN A 87 5.30 -38.17 8.72
C ASN A 87 4.57 -36.85 9.00
N LEU A 88 3.23 -36.89 8.87
CA LEU A 88 2.36 -35.75 9.12
C LEU A 88 2.46 -35.21 10.55
N GLN A 89 2.66 -36.07 11.55
CA GLN A 89 2.75 -35.62 12.95
C GLN A 89 4.00 -34.80 13.19
N GLU A 90 5.13 -35.20 12.62
CA GLU A 90 6.36 -34.45 12.65
C GLU A 90 6.24 -33.13 11.91
N LEU A 91 5.58 -33.12 10.74
CA LEU A 91 5.31 -31.93 9.97
C LEU A 91 4.51 -30.89 10.78
N ILE A 92 3.43 -31.31 11.44
CA ILE A 92 2.61 -30.45 12.29
C ILE A 92 3.45 -29.90 13.46
N LYS A 93 4.26 -30.71 14.10
CA LYS A 93 5.14 -30.27 15.17
C LYS A 93 6.17 -29.24 14.70
N LEU A 94 6.73 -29.42 13.50
CA LEU A 94 7.65 -28.44 12.92
C LEU A 94 6.98 -27.12 12.59
N LEU A 95 5.68 -27.14 12.20
CA LEU A 95 4.86 -25.95 12.00
C LEU A 95 4.56 -25.23 13.34
N GLU A 96 4.18 -25.97 14.38
CA GLU A 96 3.92 -25.42 15.72
C GLU A 96 5.19 -24.82 16.33
N ASP A 97 6.36 -25.48 16.16
CA ASP A 97 7.65 -24.99 16.59
C ASP A 97 8.20 -23.82 15.75
N LYS A 98 7.45 -23.34 14.73
CA LYS A 98 7.85 -22.30 13.76
C LYS A 98 9.19 -22.59 13.05
N LYS A 99 9.53 -23.88 12.86
CA LYS A 99 10.75 -24.34 12.17
C LYS A 99 10.57 -24.50 10.66
N ILE A 100 9.33 -24.49 10.21
CA ILE A 100 8.91 -24.47 8.81
C ILE A 100 7.75 -23.49 8.67
N ASP A 101 7.64 -22.89 7.50
CA ASP A 101 6.57 -21.91 7.20
C ASP A 101 5.32 -22.60 6.64
N VAL A 102 5.53 -23.58 5.75
CA VAL A 102 4.48 -24.32 5.03
C VAL A 102 4.82 -25.80 5.04
N GLY A 103 3.82 -26.62 5.33
CA GLY A 103 3.90 -28.07 5.21
C GLY A 103 3.27 -28.53 3.92
N LEU A 104 3.96 -29.39 3.16
CA LEU A 104 3.49 -29.97 1.90
C LEU A 104 3.52 -31.48 2.01
N VAL A 105 2.35 -32.10 1.83
CA VAL A 105 2.18 -33.56 1.84
C VAL A 105 1.78 -34.04 0.45
N ILE A 106 2.63 -34.83 -0.18
CA ILE A 106 2.37 -35.39 -1.51
C ILE A 106 1.61 -36.70 -1.34
N PRO A 107 0.41 -36.86 -1.95
CA PRO A 107 -0.36 -38.12 -1.91
C PRO A 107 0.32 -39.23 -2.71
N GLU A 108 -0.06 -40.47 -2.42
CA GLU A 108 0.38 -41.66 -3.19
C GLU A 108 -0.13 -41.56 -4.65
N ASN A 109 0.71 -41.97 -5.60
CA ASN A 109 0.44 -41.94 -7.04
C ASN A 109 0.13 -40.52 -7.57
N TRP A 110 0.80 -39.51 -7.02
CA TRP A 110 0.66 -38.14 -7.53
C TRP A 110 1.23 -38.03 -8.95
N GLY A 111 0.46 -37.47 -9.83
CA GLY A 111 0.74 -37.41 -11.28
C GLY A 111 -0.14 -38.30 -12.12
N ASP A 112 -0.57 -39.45 -11.59
CA ASP A 112 -1.52 -40.36 -12.25
C ASP A 112 -2.96 -40.12 -11.76
N THR A 113 -3.11 -39.61 -10.56
CA THR A 113 -4.40 -39.26 -9.96
C THR A 113 -4.61 -37.74 -9.96
N LYS A 114 -5.87 -37.31 -10.05
CA LYS A 114 -6.22 -35.85 -9.91
C LYS A 114 -6.20 -35.37 -8.47
N GLN A 115 -5.59 -36.09 -7.53
CA GLN A 115 -5.48 -35.66 -6.16
C GLN A 115 -4.39 -34.57 -6.07
N LEU A 116 -4.78 -33.42 -5.53
CA LEU A 116 -3.84 -32.33 -5.24
C LEU A 116 -3.11 -32.59 -3.92
N PRO A 117 -1.83 -32.20 -3.80
CA PRO A 117 -1.11 -32.23 -2.55
C PRO A 117 -1.79 -31.41 -1.45
N SER A 118 -1.71 -31.89 -0.21
CA SER A 118 -2.27 -31.17 0.93
C SER A 118 -1.26 -30.17 1.48
N ILE A 119 -1.71 -28.93 1.68
CA ILE A 119 -0.88 -27.83 2.19
C ILE A 119 -1.35 -27.49 3.61
N TYR A 120 -0.41 -27.38 4.52
CA TYR A 120 -0.61 -27.03 5.92
C TYR A 120 0.17 -25.77 6.23
N ALA A 121 -0.48 -24.76 6.81
CA ALA A 121 0.16 -23.54 7.24
C ALA A 121 -0.55 -22.93 8.45
N ASN A 122 0.17 -22.14 9.23
CA ASN A 122 -0.43 -21.31 10.25
C ASN A 122 -1.11 -20.09 9.60
N ALA A 123 -2.12 -19.51 10.26
CA ALA A 123 -2.85 -18.34 9.77
C ALA A 123 -1.92 -17.14 9.47
N GLU A 124 -0.79 -17.03 10.16
CA GLU A 124 0.22 -16.01 9.94
C GLU A 124 1.00 -16.19 8.63
N GLN A 125 0.97 -17.39 8.02
CA GLN A 125 1.75 -17.79 6.85
C GLN A 125 0.87 -18.05 5.60
N GLU A 126 -0.33 -17.50 5.56
CA GLU A 126 -1.31 -17.72 4.48
C GLU A 126 -0.77 -17.30 3.10
N LEU A 127 0.00 -16.21 3.04
CA LEU A 127 0.63 -15.75 1.80
C LEU A 127 1.66 -16.75 1.27
N LYS A 128 2.54 -17.26 2.15
CA LYS A 128 3.54 -18.29 1.76
C LYS A 128 2.85 -19.59 1.34
N ALA A 129 1.76 -19.96 2.02
CA ALA A 129 0.97 -21.14 1.65
C ALA A 129 0.35 -21.00 0.26
N SER A 130 -0.22 -19.84 -0.07
CA SER A 130 -0.81 -19.58 -1.39
C SER A 130 0.21 -19.61 -2.53
N VAL A 131 1.45 -19.13 -2.26
CA VAL A 131 2.55 -19.23 -3.22
C VAL A 131 2.94 -20.68 -3.46
N VAL A 132 3.10 -21.48 -2.40
CA VAL A 132 3.42 -22.92 -2.51
C VAL A 132 2.30 -23.68 -3.21
N GLU A 133 1.04 -23.34 -2.94
CA GLU A 133 -0.13 -23.89 -3.62
C GLU A 133 -0.09 -23.57 -5.11
N SER A 134 0.14 -22.33 -5.48
CA SER A 134 0.22 -21.89 -6.88
C SER A 134 1.31 -22.63 -7.65
N ILE A 135 2.52 -22.77 -7.05
CA ILE A 135 3.63 -23.53 -7.64
C ILE A 135 3.23 -25.00 -7.83
N THR A 136 2.60 -25.60 -6.81
CA THR A 136 2.23 -27.01 -6.80
C THR A 136 1.15 -27.31 -7.83
N VAL A 137 0.09 -26.49 -7.89
CA VAL A 137 -1.00 -26.63 -8.87
C VAL A 137 -0.48 -26.41 -10.29
N SER A 138 0.33 -25.37 -10.51
CA SER A 138 0.92 -25.09 -11.83
C SER A 138 1.78 -26.26 -12.34
N TYR A 139 2.56 -26.88 -11.45
CA TYR A 139 3.34 -28.05 -11.82
C TYR A 139 2.45 -29.27 -12.12
N ALA A 140 1.43 -29.54 -11.31
CA ALA A 140 0.50 -30.64 -11.52
C ALA A 140 -0.22 -30.52 -12.88
N ASP A 141 -0.72 -29.34 -13.23
CA ASP A 141 -1.37 -29.08 -14.51
C ASP A 141 -0.41 -29.24 -15.69
N GLN A 142 0.84 -28.75 -15.52
CA GLN A 142 1.86 -28.90 -16.55
C GLN A 142 2.26 -30.36 -16.75
N TYR A 143 2.46 -31.10 -15.65
CA TYR A 143 2.80 -32.54 -15.71
C TYR A 143 1.69 -33.34 -16.39
N SER A 144 0.44 -33.11 -16.03
CA SER A 144 -0.71 -33.75 -16.66
C SER A 144 -0.80 -33.42 -18.16
N THR A 145 -0.57 -32.17 -18.54
CA THR A 145 -0.58 -31.73 -19.94
C THR A 145 0.50 -32.45 -20.76
N VAL A 146 1.72 -32.57 -20.20
CA VAL A 146 2.83 -33.29 -20.84
C VAL A 146 2.51 -34.79 -20.99
N GLN A 147 1.94 -35.43 -19.99
CA GLN A 147 1.54 -36.83 -20.03
C GLN A 147 0.45 -37.06 -21.08
N HIS A 148 -0.56 -36.21 -21.14
CA HIS A 148 -1.60 -36.30 -22.16
C HIS A 148 -1.06 -36.04 -23.57
N ALA A 149 -0.13 -35.11 -23.76
CA ALA A 149 0.52 -34.88 -25.04
C ALA A 149 1.38 -36.07 -25.46
N ALA A 150 2.13 -36.68 -24.54
CA ALA A 150 2.93 -37.87 -24.80
C ALA A 150 2.08 -39.06 -25.20
N SER A 151 1.03 -39.36 -24.41
CA SER A 151 0.13 -40.48 -24.68
C SER A 151 -0.65 -40.33 -26.00
N SER A 152 -1.11 -39.10 -26.31
CA SER A 152 -1.81 -38.80 -27.56
C SER A 152 -0.86 -38.91 -28.77
N SER A 153 0.36 -38.44 -28.64
CA SER A 153 1.39 -38.55 -29.70
C SER A 153 1.76 -40.00 -29.95
N MET A 154 1.89 -40.81 -28.89
CA MET A 154 2.16 -42.22 -29.01
C MET A 154 1.00 -42.98 -29.68
N ALA A 155 -0.25 -42.67 -29.30
CA ALA A 155 -1.43 -43.28 -29.91
C ALA A 155 -1.51 -42.96 -31.42
N TYR A 156 -1.15 -41.74 -31.82
CA TYR A 156 -1.12 -41.34 -33.21
C TYR A 156 0.00 -42.04 -34.01
N ILE A 157 1.19 -42.15 -33.43
CA ILE A 157 2.32 -42.80 -34.08
C ILE A 157 2.12 -44.32 -34.16
N ALA A 158 1.50 -44.94 -33.15
CA ALA A 158 1.17 -46.36 -33.18
C ALA A 158 0.23 -46.74 -34.35
N GLN A 159 -0.53 -45.77 -34.85
CA GLN A 159 -1.41 -45.96 -36.02
C GLN A 159 -0.70 -45.66 -37.36
N SER A 160 0.53 -45.12 -37.33
CA SER A 160 1.27 -44.78 -38.54
C SER A 160 1.83 -46.00 -39.28
N GLU A 161 1.93 -45.90 -40.62
CA GLU A 161 2.53 -46.97 -41.44
C GLU A 161 4.01 -47.22 -41.16
N ALA A 162 4.73 -46.20 -40.69
CA ALA A 162 6.17 -46.30 -40.37
C ALA A 162 6.45 -47.25 -39.18
N MET A 163 5.52 -47.40 -38.26
CA MET A 163 5.59 -48.35 -37.14
C MET A 163 5.21 -49.75 -37.57
N LYS A 164 4.25 -49.88 -38.49
CA LYS A 164 3.86 -51.16 -39.06
C LYS A 164 4.96 -51.79 -39.93
N GLU A 165 5.83 -50.98 -40.51
CA GLU A 165 6.98 -51.41 -41.31
C GLU A 165 8.26 -51.66 -40.46
N GLY A 166 8.20 -51.53 -39.13
CA GLY A 166 9.36 -51.77 -38.24
C GLY A 166 10.50 -50.74 -38.37
N LYS A 167 10.25 -49.59 -39.00
CA LYS A 167 11.26 -48.53 -39.23
C LYS A 167 11.54 -47.66 -37.97
N ILE A 168 10.67 -47.72 -36.97
CA ILE A 168 10.79 -46.96 -35.72
C ILE A 168 10.67 -47.93 -34.57
N ASP A 169 11.70 -47.96 -33.70
CA ASP A 169 11.64 -48.68 -32.43
C ASP A 169 10.78 -47.91 -31.45
N SER A 170 9.64 -48.49 -31.05
CA SER A 170 8.63 -47.86 -30.20
C SER A 170 9.18 -47.45 -28.82
N ASP A 171 10.06 -48.28 -28.27
CA ASP A 171 10.58 -48.06 -26.92
C ASP A 171 11.59 -46.93 -26.86
N SER A 172 12.52 -46.87 -27.79
CA SER A 172 13.50 -45.81 -27.88
C SER A 172 12.86 -44.45 -28.24
N PHE A 173 11.82 -44.45 -29.09
CA PHE A 173 11.08 -43.24 -29.48
C PHE A 173 10.24 -42.70 -28.29
N SER A 174 9.56 -43.59 -27.55
CA SER A 174 8.76 -43.23 -26.41
C SER A 174 9.60 -42.53 -25.31
N VAL A 175 10.77 -43.09 -25.03
CA VAL A 175 11.73 -42.53 -24.04
C VAL A 175 12.27 -41.19 -24.52
N SER A 176 12.61 -41.03 -25.80
CA SER A 176 13.11 -39.77 -26.34
C SER A 176 12.03 -38.69 -26.33
N LEU A 177 10.80 -38.98 -26.73
CA LEU A 177 9.68 -38.06 -26.74
C LEU A 177 9.31 -37.59 -25.34
N ALA A 178 9.23 -38.52 -24.37
CA ALA A 178 8.98 -38.15 -22.96
C ALA A 178 10.08 -37.26 -22.41
N LYS A 179 11.34 -37.52 -22.73
CA LYS A 179 12.49 -36.71 -22.31
C LYS A 179 12.49 -35.33 -22.93
N ASP A 180 12.15 -35.22 -24.23
CA ASP A 180 12.12 -33.94 -24.94
C ASP A 180 10.91 -33.07 -24.47
N LEU A 181 9.75 -33.70 -24.25
CA LEU A 181 8.57 -33.03 -23.67
C LEU A 181 8.84 -32.58 -22.24
N GLN A 182 9.50 -33.40 -21.43
CA GLN A 182 9.89 -33.05 -20.05
C GLN A 182 10.92 -31.92 -20.02
N LYS A 183 11.86 -31.90 -20.97
CA LYS A 183 12.85 -30.82 -21.14
C LYS A 183 12.20 -29.51 -21.63
N ALA A 184 11.24 -29.57 -22.52
CA ALA A 184 10.47 -28.42 -22.96
C ALA A 184 9.57 -27.85 -21.85
N ALA A 185 8.99 -28.71 -21.02
CA ALA A 185 8.23 -28.35 -19.84
C ALA A 185 9.12 -27.66 -18.78
N ALA A 186 10.26 -28.24 -18.48
CA ALA A 186 11.21 -27.65 -17.53
C ALA A 186 11.77 -26.28 -17.98
N ALA A 187 11.92 -26.08 -19.28
CA ALA A 187 12.37 -24.78 -19.83
C ALA A 187 11.31 -23.64 -19.67
N LYS A 188 10.03 -23.97 -19.54
CA LYS A 188 8.94 -23.01 -19.30
C LYS A 188 8.75 -22.66 -17.81
N LEU A 189 9.30 -23.45 -16.91
CA LEU A 189 9.30 -23.22 -15.45
C LEU A 189 10.47 -22.38 -14.96
N SER A 190 11.14 -21.61 -15.84
CA SER A 190 11.94 -20.50 -15.36
C SER A 190 10.97 -19.50 -14.73
N VAL A 191 10.84 -19.54 -13.40
CA VAL A 191 10.34 -18.42 -12.63
C VAL A 191 11.36 -17.32 -12.88
N THR A 192 11.14 -16.55 -13.93
CA THR A 192 11.81 -15.28 -14.08
C THR A 192 11.23 -14.44 -12.96
N GLU A 193 12.02 -14.05 -11.97
CA GLU A 193 11.73 -12.89 -11.16
C GLU A 193 11.56 -11.71 -12.11
N GLN A 194 10.43 -11.62 -12.74
CA GLN A 194 9.94 -10.37 -13.22
C GLN A 194 9.41 -9.73 -11.94
N SER A 195 10.27 -8.94 -11.30
CA SER A 195 9.80 -7.92 -10.40
C SER A 195 8.66 -7.24 -11.15
N ALA A 196 7.43 -7.65 -10.85
CA ALA A 196 6.25 -7.11 -11.48
C ALA A 196 6.04 -5.71 -10.93
N GLY A 197 6.96 -4.83 -11.27
CA GLY A 197 6.92 -3.43 -10.99
C GLY A 197 7.35 -3.06 -9.56
N LYS A 198 7.46 -1.84 -9.39
CA LYS A 198 7.50 -0.94 -8.25
C LYS A 198 7.83 -1.62 -6.91
N HIS A 199 8.89 -1.18 -6.29
CA HIS A 199 9.19 -1.52 -4.90
C HIS A 199 7.93 -1.26 -4.05
N SER A 200 7.48 -2.24 -3.29
CA SER A 200 6.41 -2.01 -2.33
C SER A 200 6.90 -1.04 -1.26
N ALA A 201 6.07 -0.07 -0.90
CA ALA A 201 6.42 0.88 0.14
C ALA A 201 6.66 0.15 1.47
N THR A 202 7.77 0.44 2.13
CA THR A 202 8.08 -0.10 3.46
C THR A 202 7.10 0.45 4.51
N SER A 203 7.02 -0.21 5.67
CA SER A 203 6.18 0.26 6.79
C SER A 203 6.54 1.69 7.22
N PHE A 204 7.83 2.03 7.25
CA PHE A 204 8.26 3.40 7.55
C PHE A 204 7.83 4.39 6.47
N GLN A 205 7.91 4.03 5.20
CA GLN A 205 7.40 4.85 4.10
C GLN A 205 5.89 5.06 4.19
N TYR A 206 5.15 3.96 4.44
CA TYR A 206 3.70 4.02 4.62
C TYR A 206 3.31 4.95 5.77
N TYR A 207 3.89 4.72 6.98
CA TYR A 207 3.53 5.53 8.14
C TYR A 207 4.07 6.96 8.08
N ALA A 208 5.16 7.23 7.39
CA ALA A 208 5.60 8.60 7.11
C ALA A 208 4.55 9.33 6.26
N ALA A 209 4.10 8.74 5.15
CA ALA A 209 3.05 9.31 4.32
C ALA A 209 1.72 9.47 5.09
N ALA A 210 1.32 8.45 5.84
CA ALA A 210 0.10 8.43 6.63
C ALA A 210 0.07 9.51 7.70
N MET A 211 1.15 9.66 8.46
CA MET A 211 1.27 10.68 9.50
C MET A 211 1.38 12.09 8.92
N LEU A 212 2.11 12.26 7.81
CA LEU A 212 2.12 13.53 7.08
C LEU A 212 0.69 13.96 6.70
N CYS A 213 -0.05 13.09 6.04
CA CYS A 213 -1.42 13.37 5.59
C CYS A 213 -2.34 13.68 6.78
N MET A 214 -2.32 12.86 7.83
CA MET A 214 -3.13 13.05 9.04
C MET A 214 -2.82 14.36 9.74
N PHE A 215 -1.54 14.67 9.96
CA PHE A 215 -1.17 15.90 10.67
C PHE A 215 -1.37 17.16 9.82
N MET A 216 -1.33 17.06 8.50
CA MET A 216 -1.78 18.14 7.64
C MET A 216 -3.28 18.42 7.78
N LEU A 217 -4.14 17.41 8.00
CA LEU A 217 -5.56 17.61 8.26
C LEU A 217 -5.83 18.46 9.50
N PHE A 218 -5.00 18.39 10.54
CA PHE A 218 -5.18 19.23 11.73
C PHE A 218 -5.12 20.72 11.42
N ASN A 219 -4.51 21.13 10.31
CA ASN A 219 -4.53 22.53 9.87
C ASN A 219 -5.95 23.03 9.55
N ILE A 220 -6.90 22.12 9.27
CA ILE A 220 -8.32 22.47 9.08
C ILE A 220 -8.84 23.16 10.36
N THR A 221 -8.62 22.52 11.51
CA THR A 221 -9.11 23.03 12.80
C THR A 221 -8.29 24.21 13.28
N ILE A 222 -6.97 24.15 13.16
CA ILE A 222 -6.09 25.22 13.62
C ILE A 222 -6.39 26.51 12.85
N GLY A 223 -6.61 26.41 11.53
CA GLY A 223 -6.97 27.56 10.72
C GLY A 223 -8.38 28.08 11.03
N ALA A 224 -9.36 27.19 11.27
CA ALA A 224 -10.69 27.58 11.67
C ALA A 224 -10.70 28.29 13.02
N LYS A 225 -9.97 27.78 14.01
CA LYS A 225 -9.81 28.41 15.33
C LYS A 225 -9.18 29.80 15.26
N SER A 226 -8.22 30.01 14.36
CA SER A 226 -7.60 31.33 14.17
C SER A 226 -8.63 32.41 13.81
N LEU A 227 -9.67 32.09 13.01
CA LEU A 227 -10.75 33.03 12.71
C LEU A 227 -11.72 33.21 13.89
N LEU A 228 -12.03 32.11 14.61
CA LEU A 228 -12.89 32.18 15.79
C LEU A 228 -12.26 33.02 16.89
N GLN A 229 -10.99 32.86 17.16
CA GLN A 229 -10.24 33.64 18.14
C GLN A 229 -10.27 35.13 17.82
N GLU A 230 -10.20 35.50 16.53
CA GLU A 230 -10.34 36.90 16.12
C GLU A 230 -11.75 37.45 16.32
N LYS A 231 -12.78 36.58 16.21
CA LYS A 231 -14.18 36.97 16.54
C LYS A 231 -14.33 37.17 18.03
N ASP A 232 -13.80 36.28 18.85
CA ASP A 232 -13.91 36.34 20.32
C ASP A 232 -13.15 37.54 20.89
N THR A 233 -12.04 37.95 20.27
CA THR A 233 -11.23 39.11 20.64
C THR A 233 -11.72 40.42 19.97
N GLU A 234 -12.86 40.39 19.27
CA GLU A 234 -13.40 41.51 18.48
C GLU A 234 -12.45 42.07 17.41
N THR A 235 -11.30 41.44 17.19
CA THR A 235 -10.34 41.83 16.16
C THR A 235 -10.94 41.70 14.76
N PHE A 236 -11.77 40.68 14.54
CA PHE A 236 -12.50 40.50 13.28
C PHE A 236 -13.46 41.66 12.99
N SER A 237 -14.19 42.12 13.99
CA SER A 237 -15.10 43.27 13.87
C SER A 237 -14.35 44.54 13.50
N ARG A 238 -13.17 44.77 14.12
CA ARG A 238 -12.29 45.90 13.80
C ARG A 238 -11.77 45.82 12.34
N MET A 239 -11.44 44.64 11.87
CA MET A 239 -11.04 44.44 10.46
C MET A 239 -12.18 44.75 9.48
N LEU A 240 -13.43 44.49 9.84
CA LEU A 240 -14.61 44.75 8.99
C LEU A 240 -14.91 46.26 8.90
N VAL A 241 -14.57 47.05 9.91
CA VAL A 241 -14.74 48.56 9.86
C VAL A 241 -13.68 49.19 8.95
N THR A 242 -12.55 48.50 8.70
CA THR A 242 -11.55 49.00 7.75
C THR A 242 -12.05 48.80 6.30
N PRO A 243 -11.56 49.58 5.31
CA PRO A 243 -11.89 49.41 3.91
C PRO A 243 -11.25 48.12 3.34
N THR A 244 -11.52 46.98 4.01
CA THR A 244 -11.02 45.65 3.64
C THR A 244 -12.20 44.78 3.28
N ALA A 245 -12.25 44.29 2.04
CA ALA A 245 -13.34 43.45 1.57
C ALA A 245 -13.30 42.08 2.30
N LYS A 246 -14.47 41.55 2.65
CA LYS A 246 -14.63 40.25 3.34
C LYS A 246 -13.84 39.11 2.65
N TYR A 247 -13.83 39.06 1.31
CA TYR A 247 -13.05 38.06 0.56
C TYR A 247 -11.54 38.20 0.77
N SER A 248 -11.01 39.42 0.98
CA SER A 248 -9.58 39.62 1.26
C SER A 248 -9.18 39.07 2.62
N ILE A 249 -10.08 39.10 3.61
CA ILE A 249 -9.85 38.53 4.93
C ILE A 249 -9.79 37.01 4.83
N LEU A 250 -10.80 36.38 4.21
CA LEU A 250 -10.83 34.91 4.06
C LEU A 250 -9.68 34.38 3.22
N PHE A 251 -9.36 35.05 2.11
CA PHE A 251 -8.22 34.68 1.29
C PHE A 251 -6.89 34.84 2.04
N GLY A 252 -6.78 35.84 2.91
CA GLY A 252 -5.63 35.99 3.82
C GLY A 252 -5.52 34.84 4.81
N LYS A 253 -6.65 34.39 5.39
CA LYS A 253 -6.70 33.22 6.28
C LYS A 253 -6.33 31.92 5.56
N PHE A 254 -6.85 31.72 4.36
CA PHE A 254 -6.46 30.62 3.49
C PHE A 254 -4.94 30.61 3.26
N LEU A 255 -4.37 31.74 2.80
CA LEU A 255 -2.94 31.82 2.51
C LEU A 255 -2.08 31.61 3.76
N GLY A 256 -2.47 32.15 4.92
CA GLY A 256 -1.74 31.95 6.17
C GLY A 256 -1.70 30.49 6.61
N THR A 257 -2.82 29.78 6.47
CA THR A 257 -2.91 28.35 6.75
C THR A 257 -2.11 27.52 5.72
N TYR A 258 -2.19 27.89 4.46
CA TYR A 258 -1.48 27.24 3.38
C TYR A 258 0.03 27.36 3.50
N LEU A 259 0.55 28.56 3.78
CA LEU A 259 1.99 28.78 4.03
C LEU A 259 2.51 27.92 5.18
N PHE A 260 1.73 27.82 6.26
CA PHE A 260 2.09 26.96 7.37
C PHE A 260 2.10 25.46 6.97
N ALA A 261 1.08 25.01 6.23
CA ALA A 261 1.00 23.62 5.73
C ALA A 261 2.19 23.28 4.80
N ILE A 262 2.62 24.21 3.95
CA ILE A 262 3.80 24.05 3.10
C ILE A 262 5.07 23.81 3.94
N ILE A 263 5.30 24.64 4.93
CA ILE A 263 6.49 24.53 5.77
C ILE A 263 6.46 23.23 6.57
N GLN A 264 5.31 22.89 7.16
CA GLN A 264 5.11 21.62 7.85
C GLN A 264 5.43 20.44 6.95
N PHE A 265 4.91 20.44 5.71
CA PHE A 265 5.14 19.41 4.71
C PHE A 265 6.64 19.20 4.44
N PHE A 266 7.36 20.25 4.07
CA PHE A 266 8.77 20.13 3.72
C PHE A 266 9.66 19.77 4.92
N ILE A 267 9.39 20.32 6.10
CA ILE A 267 10.14 19.95 7.31
C ILE A 267 9.91 18.48 7.65
N PHE A 268 8.66 18.02 7.59
CA PHE A 268 8.36 16.62 7.89
C PHE A 268 9.01 15.66 6.90
N MET A 269 8.95 15.94 5.59
CA MET A 269 9.66 15.16 4.57
C MET A 269 11.16 15.10 4.86
N ALA A 270 11.78 16.25 5.15
CA ALA A 270 13.20 16.30 5.44
C ALA A 270 13.57 15.52 6.71
N VAL A 271 12.78 15.66 7.78
CA VAL A 271 13.04 14.95 9.04
C VAL A 271 12.89 13.45 8.87
N THR A 272 11.85 12.97 8.19
CA THR A 272 11.63 11.53 7.99
C THR A 272 12.66 10.90 7.05
N ALA A 273 13.10 11.63 6.04
CA ALA A 273 14.21 11.19 5.18
C ALA A 273 15.53 11.08 5.95
N LEU A 274 15.81 12.03 6.86
CA LEU A 274 17.07 12.04 7.63
C LEU A 274 17.07 11.05 8.82
N VAL A 275 15.92 10.81 9.46
CA VAL A 275 15.81 10.02 10.69
C VAL A 275 15.49 8.56 10.40
N PHE A 276 14.66 8.29 9.41
CA PHE A 276 14.15 6.95 9.09
C PHE A 276 14.57 6.46 7.70
N ASP A 277 15.42 7.23 7.01
CA ASP A 277 15.84 6.93 5.63
C ASP A 277 14.66 6.72 4.67
N VAL A 278 13.58 7.48 4.88
CA VAL A 278 12.37 7.38 4.06
C VAL A 278 12.65 7.97 2.69
N ASP A 279 12.64 7.10 1.69
CA ASP A 279 12.67 7.51 0.28
C ASP A 279 11.26 7.97 -0.16
N TRP A 280 11.13 9.25 -0.51
CA TRP A 280 9.89 9.87 -0.98
C TRP A 280 9.67 9.70 -2.50
N GLY A 281 10.45 8.83 -3.13
CA GLY A 281 10.40 8.52 -4.55
C GLY A 281 11.36 9.36 -5.40
N ASP A 282 11.67 8.85 -6.58
CA ASP A 282 12.67 9.42 -7.49
C ASP A 282 12.34 10.84 -7.95
N ASN A 283 11.06 11.23 -7.97
CA ASN A 283 10.62 12.52 -8.47
C ASN A 283 10.06 13.42 -7.36
N PHE A 284 10.99 14.08 -6.65
CA PHE A 284 10.65 15.06 -5.61
C PHE A 284 9.66 16.16 -6.07
N VAL A 285 9.72 16.58 -7.34
CA VAL A 285 8.82 17.61 -7.86
C VAL A 285 7.37 17.13 -7.86
N LEU A 286 7.12 15.88 -8.23
CA LEU A 286 5.79 15.30 -8.21
C LEU A 286 5.26 15.15 -6.77
N ALA A 287 6.09 14.68 -5.84
CA ALA A 287 5.74 14.62 -4.43
C ALA A 287 5.41 16.02 -3.86
N ALA A 288 6.19 17.03 -4.25
CA ALA A 288 5.93 18.41 -3.87
C ALA A 288 4.59 18.93 -4.46
N ILE A 289 4.29 18.68 -5.72
CA ILE A 289 3.01 19.06 -6.34
C ILE A 289 1.83 18.43 -5.59
N LEU A 290 1.93 17.15 -5.25
CA LEU A 290 0.90 16.44 -4.48
C LEU A 290 0.71 17.09 -3.10
N GLY A 291 1.79 17.28 -2.33
CA GLY A 291 1.74 17.87 -0.99
C GLY A 291 1.22 19.31 -1.00
N LEU A 292 1.63 20.13 -1.97
CA LEU A 292 1.16 21.49 -2.14
C LEU A 292 -0.34 21.52 -2.49
N SER A 293 -0.81 20.67 -3.39
CA SER A 293 -2.22 20.59 -3.77
C SER A 293 -3.09 20.10 -2.61
N TYR A 294 -2.61 19.10 -1.84
CA TYR A 294 -3.29 18.63 -0.63
C TYR A 294 -3.34 19.72 0.45
N GLY A 295 -2.23 20.43 0.69
CA GLY A 295 -2.18 21.57 1.60
C GLY A 295 -3.15 22.68 1.22
N ALA A 296 -3.34 22.95 -0.08
CA ALA A 296 -4.33 23.91 -0.56
C ALA A 296 -5.77 23.42 -0.28
N ALA A 297 -6.08 22.15 -0.51
CA ALA A 297 -7.40 21.58 -0.20
C ALA A 297 -7.72 21.69 1.30
N VAL A 298 -6.79 21.28 2.16
CA VAL A 298 -6.90 21.36 3.63
C VAL A 298 -7.12 22.80 4.08
N SER A 299 -6.39 23.75 3.51
CA SER A 299 -6.51 25.18 3.84
C SER A 299 -7.84 25.77 3.37
N GLY A 300 -8.36 25.30 2.22
CA GLY A 300 -9.68 25.66 1.75
C GLY A 300 -10.79 25.15 2.67
N ILE A 301 -10.71 23.87 3.08
CA ILE A 301 -11.66 23.27 4.04
C ILE A 301 -11.60 24.01 5.38
N SER A 302 -10.43 24.46 5.83
CA SER A 302 -10.27 25.26 7.05
C SER A 302 -11.10 26.53 7.03
N VAL A 303 -11.06 27.27 5.92
CA VAL A 303 -11.86 28.50 5.72
C VAL A 303 -13.35 28.17 5.66
N MET A 304 -13.73 27.10 4.98
CA MET A 304 -15.11 26.63 4.95
C MET A 304 -15.60 26.31 6.37
N LEU A 305 -14.86 25.50 7.11
CA LEU A 305 -15.20 25.09 8.49
C LEU A 305 -15.37 26.31 9.40
N ALA A 306 -14.46 27.29 9.33
CA ALA A 306 -14.52 28.54 10.08
C ALA A 306 -15.80 29.36 9.80
N SER A 307 -16.41 29.17 8.62
CA SER A 307 -17.68 29.83 8.28
C SER A 307 -18.91 29.16 8.88
N PHE A 308 -18.81 27.87 9.25
CA PHE A 308 -19.89 27.10 9.84
C PHE A 308 -19.87 27.10 11.37
N ILE A 309 -18.69 27.01 11.96
CA ILE A 309 -18.50 26.94 13.40
C ILE A 309 -18.60 28.31 14.04
N THR A 310 -19.27 28.40 15.18
CA THR A 310 -19.52 29.67 15.89
C THR A 310 -18.74 29.79 17.20
N ASP A 311 -18.30 28.67 17.76
CA ASP A 311 -17.66 28.61 19.07
C ASP A 311 -16.44 27.67 19.07
N MET A 312 -15.54 27.90 20.02
CA MET A 312 -14.29 27.15 20.16
C MET A 312 -14.50 25.67 20.53
N LYS A 313 -15.54 25.37 21.33
CA LYS A 313 -15.82 23.96 21.75
C LYS A 313 -16.21 23.10 20.55
N THR A 314 -17.08 23.63 19.68
CA THR A 314 -17.44 22.94 18.42
C THR A 314 -16.23 22.77 17.53
N ALA A 315 -15.34 23.76 17.47
CA ALA A 315 -14.07 23.63 16.73
C ALA A 315 -13.16 22.53 17.33
N ASP A 316 -13.12 22.38 18.65
CA ASP A 316 -12.34 21.35 19.32
C ASP A 316 -12.89 19.95 19.03
N ILE A 317 -14.21 19.77 19.09
CA ILE A 317 -14.86 18.50 18.76
C ILE A 317 -14.63 18.14 17.28
N ALA A 318 -14.84 19.10 16.38
CA ALA A 318 -14.60 18.89 14.94
C ALA A 318 -13.13 18.55 14.65
N GLY A 319 -12.20 19.19 15.36
CA GLY A 319 -10.77 18.94 15.24
C GLY A 319 -10.31 17.64 15.88
N GLY A 320 -10.75 17.36 17.11
CA GLY A 320 -10.34 16.16 17.83
C GLY A 320 -10.96 14.89 17.22
N PHE A 321 -12.28 14.86 17.16
CA PHE A 321 -13.02 13.66 16.72
C PHE A 321 -13.20 13.59 15.21
N GLY A 322 -13.58 14.70 14.56
CA GLY A 322 -13.86 14.71 13.13
C GLY A 322 -12.63 14.43 12.27
N ILE A 323 -11.50 15.06 12.58
CA ILE A 323 -10.23 14.82 11.86
C ILE A 323 -9.74 13.40 12.10
N GLN A 324 -9.88 12.87 13.33
CA GLN A 324 -9.49 11.50 13.63
C GLN A 324 -10.29 10.48 12.83
N LEU A 325 -11.61 10.68 12.70
CA LEU A 325 -12.45 9.84 11.84
C LEU A 325 -12.02 9.90 10.38
N LEU A 326 -11.75 11.11 9.86
CA LEU A 326 -11.24 11.28 8.48
C LEU A 326 -9.90 10.57 8.28
N ALA A 327 -9.00 10.65 9.26
CA ALA A 327 -7.69 9.99 9.21
C ALA A 327 -7.83 8.47 9.20
N ILE A 328 -8.69 7.89 10.05
CA ILE A 328 -8.98 6.45 10.07
C ILE A 328 -9.57 6.02 8.73
N CYS A 329 -10.67 6.66 8.30
CA CYS A 329 -11.33 6.34 7.03
C CYS A 329 -10.42 6.54 5.81
N GLY A 330 -9.43 7.43 5.90
CA GLY A 330 -8.45 7.68 4.86
C GLY A 330 -7.23 6.75 4.87
N GLY A 331 -7.18 5.76 5.79
CA GLY A 331 -6.09 4.78 5.82
C GLY A 331 -4.86 5.19 6.61
N SER A 332 -4.88 6.35 7.34
CA SER A 332 -3.69 6.81 8.05
C SER A 332 -3.32 5.99 9.28
N MET A 333 -4.22 5.21 9.84
CA MET A 333 -3.93 4.35 10.99
C MET A 333 -3.71 2.90 10.61
N LEU A 334 -4.53 2.39 9.70
CA LEU A 334 -4.47 1.03 9.20
C LEU A 334 -4.57 1.06 7.67
N PRO A 335 -3.84 0.20 6.95
CA PRO A 335 -3.94 0.09 5.51
C PRO A 335 -5.37 -0.23 5.05
N LEU A 336 -5.81 0.45 3.98
CA LEU A 336 -7.19 0.34 3.48
C LEU A 336 -7.58 -1.06 3.01
N TYR A 337 -6.61 -1.90 2.59
CA TYR A 337 -6.87 -3.28 2.19
C TYR A 337 -7.35 -4.17 3.36
N GLN A 338 -7.10 -3.77 4.61
CA GLN A 338 -7.59 -4.45 5.81
C GLN A 338 -9.02 -4.08 6.18
N PHE A 339 -9.61 -3.10 5.49
CA PHE A 339 -10.95 -2.61 5.80
C PHE A 339 -12.02 -3.42 5.07
N PRO A 340 -13.21 -3.63 5.71
CA PRO A 340 -14.38 -4.17 5.02
C PRO A 340 -14.77 -3.30 3.80
N ALA A 341 -15.34 -3.92 2.77
CA ALA A 341 -15.66 -3.28 1.48
C ALA A 341 -16.48 -1.99 1.62
N PHE A 342 -17.40 -1.91 2.60
CA PHE A 342 -18.19 -0.70 2.83
C PHE A 342 -17.34 0.49 3.29
N LEU A 343 -16.32 0.27 4.15
CA LEU A 343 -15.40 1.32 4.59
C LEU A 343 -14.46 1.75 3.48
N GLN A 344 -14.02 0.83 2.64
CA GLN A 344 -13.24 1.15 1.44
C GLN A 344 -14.03 2.05 0.47
N THR A 345 -15.35 1.86 0.37
CA THR A 345 -16.22 2.73 -0.43
C THR A 345 -16.31 4.13 0.17
N ILE A 346 -16.48 4.24 1.48
CA ILE A 346 -16.54 5.52 2.20
C ILE A 346 -15.22 6.28 2.08
N SER A 347 -14.09 5.58 2.11
CA SER A 347 -12.76 6.19 2.02
C SER A 347 -12.55 7.00 0.74
N ASN A 348 -13.23 6.65 -0.35
CA ASN A 348 -13.17 7.39 -1.62
C ASN A 348 -13.65 8.85 -1.51
N ALA A 349 -14.49 9.16 -0.53
CA ALA A 349 -14.94 10.52 -0.27
C ALA A 349 -13.96 11.33 0.61
N VAL A 350 -12.95 10.69 1.18
CA VAL A 350 -12.02 11.32 2.11
C VAL A 350 -10.76 11.81 1.39
N PRO A 351 -10.46 13.13 1.43
CA PRO A 351 -9.27 13.67 0.76
C PRO A 351 -7.96 13.02 1.22
N ASN A 352 -7.89 12.61 2.48
CA ASN A 352 -6.72 11.97 3.08
C ASN A 352 -6.31 10.67 2.38
N LYS A 353 -7.28 9.85 1.93
CA LYS A 353 -7.01 8.64 1.14
C LYS A 353 -6.21 8.96 -0.10
N TRP A 354 -6.69 9.91 -0.90
CA TRP A 354 -6.06 10.27 -2.17
C TRP A 354 -4.66 10.84 -2.01
N ALA A 355 -4.41 11.54 -0.88
CA ALA A 355 -3.08 12.02 -0.55
C ALA A 355 -2.15 10.87 -0.19
N LEU A 356 -2.59 9.97 0.69
CA LEU A 356 -1.82 8.81 1.15
C LEU A 356 -1.46 7.88 -0.01
N GLU A 357 -2.45 7.46 -0.80
CA GLU A 357 -2.24 6.61 -1.97
C GLU A 357 -1.33 7.27 -3.01
N GLY A 358 -1.47 8.59 -3.20
CA GLY A 358 -0.60 9.35 -4.09
C GLY A 358 0.86 9.36 -3.62
N PHE A 359 1.13 9.56 -2.33
CA PHE A 359 2.50 9.49 -1.79
C PHE A 359 3.08 8.08 -1.88
N ILE A 360 2.29 7.05 -1.53
CA ILE A 360 2.72 5.66 -1.66
C ILE A 360 3.04 5.35 -3.12
N SER A 361 2.17 5.72 -4.06
CA SER A 361 2.43 5.52 -5.50
C SER A 361 3.73 6.19 -5.95
N MET A 362 4.08 7.39 -5.42
CA MET A 362 5.36 8.05 -5.75
C MET A 362 6.56 7.30 -5.19
N MET A 363 6.48 6.82 -3.95
CA MET A 363 7.52 6.00 -3.33
C MET A 363 7.74 4.67 -4.07
N GLU A 364 6.69 4.15 -4.68
CA GLU A 364 6.71 2.92 -5.50
C GLU A 364 7.13 3.17 -6.96
N GLY A 365 7.60 4.36 -7.32
CA GLY A 365 8.03 4.72 -8.68
C GLY A 365 6.89 5.13 -9.61
N GLY A 366 5.75 5.58 -9.05
CA GLY A 366 4.63 6.14 -9.81
C GLY A 366 4.96 7.45 -10.51
N GLY A 367 4.19 7.78 -11.55
CA GLY A 367 4.41 8.95 -12.38
C GLY A 367 3.26 9.96 -12.34
N TRP A 368 3.32 10.96 -13.21
CA TRP A 368 2.28 11.97 -13.35
C TRP A 368 0.88 11.38 -13.63
N ALA A 369 0.83 10.26 -14.34
CA ALA A 369 -0.45 9.60 -14.66
C ALA A 369 -1.25 9.23 -13.39
N ASP A 370 -0.54 8.81 -12.34
CA ASP A 370 -1.14 8.38 -11.07
C ASP A 370 -1.57 9.58 -10.21
N LEU A 371 -0.87 10.74 -10.34
CA LEU A 371 -1.13 11.94 -9.55
C LEU A 371 -2.19 12.89 -10.11
N ARG A 372 -2.44 12.84 -11.42
CA ARG A 372 -3.34 13.80 -12.07
C ARG A 372 -4.73 13.84 -11.44
N LEU A 373 -5.28 12.68 -11.05
CA LEU A 373 -6.60 12.60 -10.43
C LEU A 373 -6.60 13.15 -8.99
N PRO A 374 -5.70 12.71 -8.07
CA PRO A 374 -5.59 13.33 -6.74
C PRO A 374 -5.40 14.85 -6.79
N VAL A 375 -4.50 15.35 -7.61
CA VAL A 375 -4.22 16.80 -7.75
C VAL A 375 -5.46 17.57 -8.23
N LEU A 376 -6.18 17.04 -9.22
CA LEU A 376 -7.42 17.63 -9.70
C LEU A 376 -8.50 17.63 -8.61
N LEU A 377 -8.68 16.53 -7.88
CA LEU A 377 -9.62 16.44 -6.76
C LEU A 377 -9.31 17.48 -5.68
N PHE A 378 -8.02 17.66 -5.33
CA PHE A 378 -7.62 18.65 -4.35
C PHE A 378 -7.87 20.09 -4.82
N ALA A 379 -7.64 20.37 -6.10
CA ALA A 379 -7.95 21.68 -6.68
C ALA A 379 -9.47 21.96 -6.63
N VAL A 380 -10.31 20.98 -6.98
CA VAL A 380 -11.77 21.09 -6.90
C VAL A 380 -12.22 21.29 -5.46
N VAL A 381 -11.70 20.47 -4.51
CA VAL A 381 -12.03 20.61 -3.08
C VAL A 381 -11.64 22.00 -2.57
N CYS A 382 -10.46 22.49 -2.91
CA CYS A 382 -10.00 23.83 -2.53
C CYS A 382 -10.95 24.92 -3.03
N VAL A 383 -11.26 24.92 -4.32
CA VAL A 383 -12.13 25.94 -4.94
C VAL A 383 -13.54 25.88 -4.38
N CYS A 384 -14.14 24.70 -4.29
CA CYS A 384 -15.49 24.51 -3.73
C CYS A 384 -15.55 24.96 -2.26
N SER A 385 -14.56 24.58 -1.44
CA SER A 385 -14.52 24.96 -0.03
C SER A 385 -14.37 26.47 0.14
N LEU A 386 -13.51 27.12 -0.63
CA LEU A 386 -13.39 28.59 -0.62
C LEU A 386 -14.68 29.27 -1.08
N ALA A 387 -15.33 28.79 -2.13
CA ALA A 387 -16.58 29.35 -2.63
C ALA A 387 -17.70 29.25 -1.59
N ILE A 388 -17.85 28.08 -0.93
CA ILE A 388 -18.83 27.86 0.15
C ILE A 388 -18.53 28.79 1.33
N GLY A 389 -17.26 28.86 1.77
CA GLY A 389 -16.84 29.72 2.86
C GLY A 389 -17.14 31.20 2.61
N LEU A 390 -16.87 31.68 1.38
CA LEU A 390 -17.16 33.05 0.96
C LEU A 390 -18.66 33.36 0.94
N LYS A 391 -19.46 32.47 0.33
CA LYS A 391 -20.91 32.65 0.25
C LYS A 391 -21.56 32.78 1.63
N ARG A 392 -21.16 31.89 2.57
CA ARG A 392 -21.74 31.85 3.91
C ARG A 392 -21.35 33.05 4.78
N LEU A 393 -20.14 33.58 4.62
CA LEU A 393 -19.72 34.79 5.33
C LEU A 393 -20.37 36.06 4.79
N HIS A 394 -20.89 36.01 3.55
CA HIS A 394 -21.61 37.14 2.96
C HIS A 394 -23.05 37.25 3.48
N THR A 395 -23.65 36.11 3.87
CA THR A 395 -25.03 36.00 4.37
C THR A 395 -25.15 36.21 5.89
N ARG A 396 -24.04 36.30 6.59
CA ARG A 396 -23.94 36.67 8.02
C ARG A 396 -23.25 38.04 8.15
#